data_c5d2995380d48827374ba66de6a8f67c
#
_entry.id   c5d2995380d48827374ba66de6a8f67c
#
_cell.length_a   1.000
_cell.length_b   1.000
_cell.length_c   1.000
_cell.angle_alpha   90.00
_cell.angle_beta   90.00
_cell.angle_gamma   90.00
#
_symmetry.space_group_name_H-M   'P 1'
#
loop_
_entity.id
_entity.type
_entity.pdbx_description
1 polymer ?
#
loop_
_entity_poly.entity_id
_entity_poly.type
_entity_poly.pdbx_seq_one_letter_code
_entity_poly.pdbx_strand_id
1 'polypeptide(L)'
;MGRFLILFLCTLTSVVLNAQMRWNSKYQAYIDKYKDLAISEMLKYNIPASITLAQGLLESGAGMSELTRKGNNHFGIKCHDWLGATTYHDDDEKQECFRAYRDAYESYEDHSKFLARQPRYKKLFSLKRTDYKGWAHGLKKCGYATNPNYAKKLIGIIELYKLHKYDHC
;
A
#
# COMPACT_ATOMS: atom_id res chain seq x y z
N MET A 1 32.69 -3.27 -60.77
CA MET A 1 31.88 -4.23 -59.95
C MET A 1 31.83 -3.72 -58.55
N GLY A 2 30.81 -2.91 -58.25
CA GLY A 2 30.58 -2.31 -56.90
C GLY A 2 29.63 -3.19 -56.10
N ARG A 3 30.11 -3.68 -54.93
CA ARG A 3 29.30 -4.44 -53.96
C ARG A 3 28.59 -3.44 -53.06
N PHE A 4 27.29 -3.24 -53.20
CA PHE A 4 26.45 -2.53 -52.24
C PHE A 4 26.23 -3.41 -51.02
N LEU A 5 26.75 -2.98 -49.85
CA LEU A 5 26.52 -3.59 -48.54
C LEU A 5 25.23 -2.95 -47.97
N ILE A 6 24.13 -3.67 -48.01
CA ILE A 6 22.88 -3.24 -47.35
C ILE A 6 22.99 -3.57 -45.86
N LEU A 7 23.22 -2.53 -45.05
CA LEU A 7 23.15 -2.62 -43.57
C LEU A 7 21.68 -2.69 -43.16
N PHE A 8 21.24 -3.87 -42.75
CA PHE A 8 19.93 -4.09 -42.13
C PHE A 8 20.00 -3.57 -40.69
N LEU A 9 19.50 -2.35 -40.46
CA LEU A 9 19.40 -1.77 -39.14
C LEU A 9 18.21 -2.43 -38.43
N CYS A 10 18.48 -3.48 -37.61
CA CYS A 10 17.49 -4.14 -36.78
C CYS A 10 17.21 -3.25 -35.57
N THR A 11 16.17 -2.40 -35.65
CA THR A 11 15.68 -1.65 -34.51
C THR A 11 14.97 -2.60 -33.52
N LEU A 12 15.69 -3.02 -32.48
CA LEU A 12 15.07 -3.69 -31.33
C LEU A 12 14.18 -2.68 -30.61
N THR A 13 12.89 -2.66 -30.95
CA THR A 13 11.88 -2.02 -30.11
C THR A 13 11.68 -2.89 -28.87
N SER A 14 12.31 -2.51 -27.77
CA SER A 14 12.04 -3.08 -26.46
C SER A 14 10.59 -2.74 -26.07
N VAL A 15 9.68 -3.68 -26.29
CA VAL A 15 8.31 -3.60 -25.76
C VAL A 15 8.41 -3.73 -24.23
N VAL A 16 8.41 -2.59 -23.55
CA VAL A 16 8.26 -2.56 -22.08
C VAL A 16 6.83 -3.02 -21.80
N LEU A 17 6.66 -4.30 -21.48
CA LEU A 17 5.39 -4.85 -21.04
C LEU A 17 5.11 -4.25 -19.66
N ASN A 18 4.43 -3.11 -19.62
CA ASN A 18 3.82 -2.61 -18.39
C ASN A 18 2.73 -3.61 -18.00
N ALA A 19 2.99 -4.44 -16.99
CA ALA A 19 1.97 -5.29 -16.39
C ALA A 19 0.90 -4.38 -15.79
N GLN A 20 -0.13 -4.08 -16.57
CA GLN A 20 -1.26 -3.27 -16.13
C GLN A 20 -2.03 -4.08 -15.09
N MET A 21 -2.22 -3.50 -13.91
CA MET A 21 -2.99 -4.12 -12.84
C MET A 21 -4.41 -4.42 -13.35
N ARG A 22 -4.84 -5.68 -13.22
CA ARG A 22 -6.18 -6.11 -13.66
C ARG A 22 -7.13 -6.17 -12.48
N TRP A 23 -8.41 -5.88 -12.74
CA TRP A 23 -9.46 -6.03 -11.74
C TRP A 23 -9.51 -7.46 -11.18
N ASN A 24 -9.72 -7.59 -9.88
CA ASN A 24 -9.72 -8.85 -9.15
C ASN A 24 -10.87 -8.86 -8.13
N SER A 25 -11.72 -9.87 -8.18
CA SER A 25 -12.88 -9.99 -7.29
C SER A 25 -12.50 -10.12 -5.81
N LYS A 26 -11.38 -10.77 -5.48
CA LYS A 26 -10.87 -10.86 -4.10
C LYS A 26 -10.47 -9.49 -3.55
N TYR A 27 -9.90 -8.65 -4.40
CA TYR A 27 -9.56 -7.28 -4.05
C TYR A 27 -10.81 -6.44 -3.81
N GLN A 28 -11.82 -6.60 -4.66
CA GLN A 28 -13.12 -5.94 -4.46
C GLN A 28 -13.77 -6.38 -3.15
N ALA A 29 -13.77 -7.68 -2.85
CA ALA A 29 -14.31 -8.21 -1.59
C ALA A 29 -13.59 -7.65 -0.35
N TYR A 30 -12.26 -7.49 -0.40
CA TYR A 30 -11.48 -6.84 0.65
C TYR A 30 -11.92 -5.38 0.85
N ILE A 31 -12.04 -4.64 -0.25
CA ILE A 31 -12.48 -3.24 -0.22
C ILE A 31 -13.88 -3.14 0.39
N ASP A 32 -14.83 -3.95 -0.07
CA ASP A 32 -16.21 -3.92 0.42
C ASP A 32 -16.30 -4.24 1.92
N LYS A 33 -15.44 -5.11 2.40
CA LYS A 33 -15.35 -5.49 3.82
C LYS A 33 -14.79 -4.37 4.71
N TYR A 34 -13.80 -3.62 4.23
CA TYR A 34 -13.02 -2.70 5.08
C TYR A 34 -13.19 -1.21 4.75
N LYS A 35 -14.00 -0.84 3.75
CA LYS A 35 -14.22 0.56 3.35
C LYS A 35 -14.73 1.43 4.49
N ASP A 36 -15.71 0.95 5.25
CA ASP A 36 -16.31 1.72 6.33
C ASP A 36 -15.33 1.93 7.49
N LEU A 37 -14.48 0.93 7.74
CA LEU A 37 -13.40 1.04 8.72
C LEU A 37 -12.36 2.08 8.28
N ALA A 38 -11.94 2.06 7.01
CA ALA A 38 -11.00 3.04 6.47
C ALA A 38 -11.58 4.46 6.50
N ILE A 39 -12.87 4.63 6.22
CA ILE A 39 -13.57 5.92 6.34
C ILE A 39 -13.59 6.39 7.81
N SER A 40 -13.89 5.50 8.74
CA SER A 40 -13.85 5.81 10.18
C SER A 40 -12.48 6.30 10.62
N GLU A 41 -11.42 5.60 10.20
CA GLU A 41 -10.05 6.01 10.50
C GLU A 41 -9.65 7.34 9.83
N MET A 42 -10.11 7.59 8.61
CA MET A 42 -9.93 8.88 7.93
C MET A 42 -10.53 10.04 8.73
N LEU A 43 -11.74 9.86 9.28
CA LEU A 43 -12.41 10.89 10.07
C LEU A 43 -11.68 11.18 11.39
N LYS A 44 -11.04 10.17 12.00
CA LYS A 44 -10.28 10.32 13.25
C LYS A 44 -8.88 10.92 13.04
N TYR A 45 -8.18 10.48 11.99
CA TYR A 45 -6.75 10.75 11.82
C TYR A 45 -6.40 11.59 10.61
N ASN A 46 -7.39 11.98 9.79
CA ASN A 46 -7.21 12.79 8.56
C ASN A 46 -6.27 12.16 7.51
N ILE A 47 -6.20 10.82 7.46
CA ILE A 47 -5.50 10.05 6.43
C ILE A 47 -6.54 9.64 5.38
N PRO A 48 -6.32 9.83 4.05
CA PRO A 48 -7.30 9.44 3.05
C PRO A 48 -7.74 7.98 3.18
N ALA A 49 -9.04 7.72 3.16
CA ALA A 49 -9.57 6.36 3.20
C ALA A 49 -9.06 5.52 2.03
N SER A 50 -8.91 6.14 0.85
CA SER A 50 -8.33 5.52 -0.33
C SER A 50 -6.90 5.03 -0.12
N ILE A 51 -6.08 5.81 0.58
CA ILE A 51 -4.69 5.44 0.93
C ILE A 51 -4.69 4.26 1.90
N THR A 52 -5.47 4.34 2.98
CA THR A 52 -5.56 3.26 3.97
C THR A 52 -6.01 1.95 3.34
N LEU A 53 -7.07 1.98 2.49
CA LEU A 53 -7.54 0.80 1.77
C LEU A 53 -6.51 0.23 0.80
N ALA A 54 -5.85 1.10 0.01
CA ALA A 54 -4.85 0.66 -0.96
C ALA A 54 -3.62 0.04 -0.27
N GLN A 55 -3.18 0.61 0.85
CA GLN A 55 -2.10 0.04 1.67
C GLN A 55 -2.53 -1.30 2.27
N GLY A 56 -3.67 -1.36 2.96
CA GLY A 56 -4.16 -2.60 3.54
C GLY A 56 -4.29 -3.73 2.51
N LEU A 57 -4.81 -3.41 1.33
CA LEU A 57 -4.94 -4.37 0.23
C LEU A 57 -3.58 -4.84 -0.30
N LEU A 58 -2.63 -3.92 -0.49
CA LEU A 58 -1.29 -4.21 -1.03
C LEU A 58 -0.45 -5.02 -0.04
N GLU A 59 -0.38 -4.57 1.22
CA GLU A 59 0.48 -5.17 2.26
C GLU A 59 -0.05 -6.52 2.75
N SER A 60 -1.37 -6.69 2.80
CA SER A 60 -1.99 -7.94 3.25
C SER A 60 -2.26 -8.96 2.13
N GLY A 61 -1.97 -8.61 0.86
CA GLY A 61 -2.41 -9.42 -0.27
C GLY A 61 -3.94 -9.64 -0.27
N ALA A 62 -4.71 -8.57 -0.06
CA ALA A 62 -6.16 -8.62 0.11
C ALA A 62 -6.62 -9.48 1.31
N GLY A 63 -5.89 -9.43 2.41
CA GLY A 63 -6.20 -10.18 3.62
C GLY A 63 -5.76 -11.65 3.61
N MET A 64 -5.03 -12.07 2.57
CA MET A 64 -4.61 -13.47 2.41
C MET A 64 -3.19 -13.75 2.90
N SER A 65 -2.40 -12.73 3.27
CA SER A 65 -1.06 -12.93 3.79
C SER A 65 -1.06 -13.71 5.10
N GLU A 66 0.05 -14.36 5.39
CA GLU A 66 0.21 -15.12 6.64
C GLU A 66 0.10 -14.20 7.86
N LEU A 67 0.71 -13.02 7.82
CA LEU A 67 0.63 -12.01 8.88
C LEU A 67 -0.82 -11.59 9.17
N THR A 68 -1.63 -11.42 8.13
CA THR A 68 -3.04 -11.08 8.32
C THR A 68 -3.84 -12.24 8.90
N ARG A 69 -3.60 -13.48 8.44
CA ARG A 69 -4.34 -14.66 8.92
C ARG A 69 -3.99 -15.04 10.34
N LYS A 70 -2.71 -14.93 10.75
CA LYS A 70 -2.23 -15.32 12.08
C LYS A 70 -2.33 -14.20 13.12
N GLY A 71 -2.13 -12.95 12.69
CA GLY A 71 -2.00 -11.82 13.60
C GLY A 71 -2.89 -10.63 13.27
N ASN A 72 -3.88 -10.75 12.36
CA ASN A 72 -4.71 -9.64 11.90
C ASN A 72 -3.90 -8.40 11.46
N ASN A 73 -2.62 -8.57 11.10
CA ASN A 73 -1.75 -7.47 10.73
C ASN A 73 -1.90 -7.17 9.23
N HIS A 74 -2.75 -6.20 8.92
CA HIS A 74 -3.09 -5.82 7.55
C HIS A 74 -2.06 -4.91 6.88
N PHE A 75 -1.10 -4.36 7.62
CA PHE A 75 -0.16 -3.35 7.13
C PHE A 75 1.31 -3.74 7.29
N GLY A 76 1.60 -4.95 7.77
CA GLY A 76 2.96 -5.43 7.98
C GLY A 76 3.74 -4.60 9.01
N ILE A 77 3.09 -4.10 10.07
CA ILE A 77 3.76 -3.29 11.08
C ILE A 77 4.63 -4.17 11.96
N LYS A 78 5.94 -3.89 11.98
CA LYS A 78 6.93 -4.56 12.81
C LYS A 78 6.82 -4.15 14.29
N CYS A 79 7.32 -4.98 15.19
CA CYS A 79 7.14 -4.79 16.64
C CYS A 79 7.67 -3.45 17.15
N HIS A 80 8.90 -3.07 16.82
CA HIS A 80 9.59 -1.91 17.47
C HIS A 80 9.36 -1.92 18.99
N ASP A 81 8.78 -0.85 19.53
CA ASP A 81 8.47 -0.66 20.97
C ASP A 81 7.08 -1.22 21.36
N TRP A 82 6.54 -2.15 20.58
CA TRP A 82 5.21 -2.72 20.81
C TRP A 82 5.19 -3.64 22.04
N LEU A 83 4.26 -3.38 22.97
CA LEU A 83 4.06 -4.16 24.20
C LEU A 83 2.87 -5.14 24.11
N GLY A 84 2.16 -5.16 22.98
CA GLY A 84 1.03 -6.05 22.75
C GLY A 84 1.44 -7.43 22.24
N ALA A 85 0.46 -8.21 21.76
CA ALA A 85 0.68 -9.51 21.17
C ALA A 85 1.54 -9.41 19.89
N THR A 86 2.35 -10.42 19.64
CA THR A 86 3.29 -10.48 18.51
C THR A 86 3.15 -11.76 17.72
N THR A 87 3.59 -11.72 16.46
CA THR A 87 3.76 -12.89 15.59
C THR A 87 5.08 -12.77 14.85
N TYR A 88 5.60 -13.89 14.35
CA TYR A 88 6.88 -13.92 13.67
C TYR A 88 6.71 -14.40 12.23
N HIS A 89 7.44 -13.77 11.32
CA HIS A 89 7.41 -14.11 9.90
C HIS A 89 8.76 -13.82 9.26
N ASP A 90 9.13 -14.60 8.25
CA ASP A 90 10.32 -14.35 7.46
C ASP A 90 10.01 -13.26 6.41
N ASP A 91 10.69 -12.11 6.52
CA ASP A 91 10.56 -10.97 5.60
C ASP A 91 11.98 -10.53 5.17
N ASP A 92 12.44 -9.34 5.53
CA ASP A 92 13.81 -8.89 5.27
C ASP A 92 14.82 -9.75 6.05
N GLU A 93 14.43 -10.21 7.23
CA GLU A 93 15.17 -11.12 8.10
C GLU A 93 14.33 -12.35 8.46
N LYS A 94 15.01 -13.45 8.87
CA LYS A 94 14.32 -14.63 9.39
C LYS A 94 13.72 -14.36 10.76
N GLN A 95 12.51 -14.86 11.00
CA GLN A 95 11.80 -14.73 12.28
C GLN A 95 11.67 -13.29 12.75
N GLU A 96 11.39 -12.37 11.82
CA GLU A 96 11.19 -10.98 12.16
C GLU A 96 9.89 -10.79 12.93
N CYS A 97 9.92 -9.89 13.93
CA CYS A 97 8.80 -9.65 14.83
C CYS A 97 7.79 -8.67 14.25
N PHE A 98 6.54 -9.07 14.19
CA PHE A 98 5.41 -8.25 13.75
C PHE A 98 4.35 -8.12 14.85
N ARG A 99 3.67 -6.99 14.89
CA ARG A 99 2.53 -6.77 15.78
C ARG A 99 1.39 -7.72 15.44
N ALA A 100 0.71 -8.22 16.45
CA ALA A 100 -0.51 -9.00 16.30
C ALA A 100 -1.68 -8.28 16.99
N TYR A 101 -2.85 -8.37 16.40
CA TYR A 101 -4.04 -7.67 16.82
C TYR A 101 -5.19 -8.66 17.01
N ARG A 102 -6.17 -8.32 17.85
CA ARG A 102 -7.38 -9.12 18.07
C ARG A 102 -8.23 -9.21 16.81
N ASP A 103 -8.29 -8.11 16.06
CA ASP A 103 -9.12 -7.96 14.88
C ASP A 103 -8.55 -6.91 13.91
N ALA A 104 -9.19 -6.75 12.77
CA ALA A 104 -8.81 -5.78 11.76
C ALA A 104 -8.96 -4.33 12.25
N TYR A 105 -9.90 -4.05 13.16
CA TYR A 105 -10.12 -2.71 13.71
C TYR A 105 -8.87 -2.21 14.42
N GLU A 106 -8.29 -3.02 15.30
CA GLU A 106 -7.04 -2.67 16.00
C GLU A 106 -5.88 -2.46 15.02
N SER A 107 -5.78 -3.28 13.97
CA SER A 107 -4.74 -3.14 12.94
C SER A 107 -4.86 -1.81 12.18
N TYR A 108 -6.07 -1.43 11.79
CA TYR A 108 -6.32 -0.18 11.07
C TYR A 108 -6.09 1.04 11.95
N GLU A 109 -6.55 0.98 13.20
CA GLU A 109 -6.32 2.06 14.16
C GLU A 109 -4.84 2.23 14.48
N ASP A 110 -4.10 1.13 14.69
CA ASP A 110 -2.66 1.20 14.97
C ASP A 110 -1.86 1.71 13.75
N HIS A 111 -2.24 1.33 12.53
CA HIS A 111 -1.68 1.90 11.32
C HIS A 111 -1.90 3.41 11.23
N SER A 112 -3.10 3.89 11.54
CA SER A 112 -3.41 5.32 11.55
C SER A 112 -2.58 6.05 12.62
N LYS A 113 -2.47 5.48 13.83
CA LYS A 113 -1.61 5.99 14.90
C LYS A 113 -0.14 5.98 14.53
N PHE A 114 0.33 4.93 13.88
CA PHE A 114 1.71 4.83 13.39
C PHE A 114 2.05 5.98 12.43
N LEU A 115 1.22 6.25 11.44
CA LEU A 115 1.44 7.37 10.52
C LEU A 115 1.36 8.73 11.23
N ALA A 116 0.39 8.92 12.12
CA ALA A 116 0.17 10.19 12.81
C ALA A 116 1.29 10.54 13.82
N ARG A 117 1.90 9.54 14.46
CA ARG A 117 2.90 9.73 15.51
C ARG A 117 4.34 9.82 15.01
N GLN A 118 4.64 9.22 13.86
CA GLN A 118 6.01 9.18 13.34
C GLN A 118 6.40 10.53 12.71
N PRO A 119 7.45 11.23 13.20
CA PRO A 119 7.84 12.55 12.73
C PRO A 119 8.09 12.62 11.22
N ARG A 120 8.59 11.54 10.62
CA ARG A 120 8.88 11.45 9.19
C ARG A 120 7.64 11.64 8.30
N TYR A 121 6.43 11.30 8.79
CA TYR A 121 5.19 11.47 8.05
C TYR A 121 4.46 12.79 8.33
N LYS A 122 4.91 13.60 9.27
CA LYS A 122 4.23 14.84 9.70
C LYS A 122 3.85 15.76 8.53
N LYS A 123 4.71 15.88 7.54
CA LYS A 123 4.45 16.72 6.35
C LYS A 123 3.27 16.24 5.50
N LEU A 124 2.89 14.97 5.56
CA LEU A 124 1.76 14.45 4.78
C LEU A 124 0.44 15.04 5.26
N PHE A 125 0.33 15.34 6.54
CA PHE A 125 -0.88 15.90 7.17
C PHE A 125 -1.16 17.36 6.77
N SER A 126 -0.27 18.01 6.02
CA SER A 126 -0.55 19.31 5.37
C SER A 126 -1.20 19.16 3.99
N LEU A 127 -1.23 17.95 3.43
CA LEU A 127 -1.92 17.68 2.18
C LEU A 127 -3.43 17.63 2.40
N LYS A 128 -4.18 17.96 1.35
CA LYS A 128 -5.64 17.74 1.36
C LYS A 128 -5.92 16.24 1.48
N ARG A 129 -6.97 15.87 2.23
CA ARG A 129 -7.44 14.49 2.35
C ARG A 129 -7.79 13.86 0.99
N THR A 130 -8.22 14.67 0.02
CA THR A 130 -8.52 14.22 -1.35
C THR A 130 -7.29 14.13 -2.28
N ASP A 131 -6.11 14.54 -1.82
CA ASP A 131 -4.85 14.45 -2.59
C ASP A 131 -4.15 13.10 -2.38
N TYR A 132 -4.84 12.01 -2.76
CA TYR A 132 -4.26 10.66 -2.64
C TYR A 132 -2.95 10.48 -3.40
N LYS A 133 -2.74 11.22 -4.51
CA LYS A 133 -1.48 11.15 -5.28
C LYS A 133 -0.32 11.76 -4.49
N GLY A 134 -0.53 12.93 -3.91
CA GLY A 134 0.43 13.56 -3.00
C GLY A 134 0.74 12.67 -1.80
N TRP A 135 -0.26 12.06 -1.19
CA TRP A 135 -0.10 11.11 -0.10
C TRP A 135 0.72 9.87 -0.53
N ALA A 136 0.42 9.23 -1.66
CA ALA A 136 1.14 8.06 -2.15
C ALA A 136 2.63 8.34 -2.40
N HIS A 137 2.92 9.45 -3.09
CA HIS A 137 4.32 9.90 -3.32
C HIS A 137 5.02 10.28 -2.03
N GLY A 138 4.32 10.94 -1.13
CA GLY A 138 4.84 11.34 0.17
C GLY A 138 5.19 10.14 1.05
N LEU A 139 4.34 9.13 1.14
CA LEU A 139 4.60 7.88 1.85
C LEU A 139 5.86 7.20 1.33
N LYS A 140 6.01 7.08 0.00
CA LYS A 140 7.23 6.54 -0.60
C LYS A 140 8.47 7.37 -0.24
N LYS A 141 8.39 8.70 -0.36
CA LYS A 141 9.50 9.62 -0.03
C LYS A 141 9.89 9.54 1.44
N CYS A 142 8.93 9.34 2.34
CA CYS A 142 9.16 9.18 3.78
C CYS A 142 9.61 7.77 4.18
N GLY A 143 9.85 6.87 3.23
CA GLY A 143 10.38 5.53 3.48
C GLY A 143 9.38 4.56 4.09
N TYR A 144 8.09 4.66 3.74
CA TYR A 144 7.10 3.66 4.16
C TYR A 144 7.42 2.29 3.58
N ALA A 145 7.86 2.23 2.33
CA ALA A 145 8.29 1.02 1.66
C ALA A 145 9.57 1.24 0.84
N THR A 146 10.39 0.20 0.71
CA THR A 146 11.64 0.22 -0.08
C THR A 146 11.38 0.19 -1.58
N ASN A 147 10.31 -0.48 -2.03
CA ASN A 147 9.98 -0.65 -3.45
C ASN A 147 9.89 0.69 -4.20
N PRO A 148 10.68 0.92 -5.28
CA PRO A 148 10.67 2.18 -6.04
C PRO A 148 9.32 2.49 -6.68
N ASN A 149 8.53 1.47 -6.99
CA ASN A 149 7.21 1.60 -7.61
C ASN A 149 6.06 1.70 -6.59
N TYR A 150 6.33 1.87 -5.30
CA TYR A 150 5.31 1.85 -4.25
C TYR A 150 4.17 2.86 -4.51
N ALA A 151 4.51 4.12 -4.75
CA ALA A 151 3.52 5.16 -5.04
C ALA A 151 2.68 4.82 -6.28
N LYS A 152 3.32 4.34 -7.36
CA LYS A 152 2.62 3.93 -8.59
C LYS A 152 1.64 2.77 -8.33
N LYS A 153 2.03 1.80 -7.49
CA LYS A 153 1.14 0.69 -7.10
C LYS A 153 -0.08 1.18 -6.33
N LEU A 154 0.11 2.05 -5.31
CA LEU A 154 -1.00 2.63 -4.55
C LEU A 154 -1.96 3.40 -5.46
N ILE A 155 -1.43 4.31 -6.29
CA ILE A 155 -2.23 5.10 -7.22
C ILE A 155 -3.00 4.19 -8.18
N GLY A 156 -2.35 3.17 -8.74
CA GLY A 156 -3.00 2.20 -9.63
C GLY A 156 -4.16 1.45 -8.97
N ILE A 157 -4.00 1.03 -7.72
CA ILE A 157 -5.09 0.42 -6.93
C ILE A 157 -6.24 1.41 -6.74
N ILE A 158 -5.92 2.63 -6.29
CA ILE A 158 -6.92 3.66 -6.00
C ILE A 158 -7.74 4.00 -7.25
N GLU A 159 -7.07 4.16 -8.39
CA GLU A 159 -7.72 4.49 -9.67
C GLU A 159 -8.54 3.31 -10.23
N LEU A 160 -7.99 2.09 -10.22
CA LEU A 160 -8.65 0.89 -10.72
C LEU A 160 -9.96 0.57 -9.98
N TYR A 161 -9.95 0.69 -8.64
CA TYR A 161 -11.12 0.43 -7.79
C TYR A 161 -11.90 1.69 -7.40
N LYS A 162 -11.52 2.86 -7.94
CA LYS A 162 -12.16 4.18 -7.69
C LYS A 162 -12.26 4.49 -6.19
N LEU A 163 -11.20 4.15 -5.41
CA LEU A 163 -11.21 4.30 -3.95
C LEU A 163 -11.25 5.75 -3.51
N HIS A 164 -10.76 6.69 -4.34
CA HIS A 164 -10.78 8.14 -4.07
C HIS A 164 -12.18 8.70 -3.80
N LYS A 165 -13.24 8.01 -4.23
CA LYS A 165 -14.62 8.39 -3.89
C LYS A 165 -14.91 8.40 -2.38
N TYR A 166 -14.19 7.58 -1.61
CA TYR A 166 -14.35 7.48 -0.15
C TYR A 166 -13.66 8.62 0.61
N ASP A 167 -12.79 9.40 -0.04
CA ASP A 167 -12.08 10.52 0.58
C ASP A 167 -12.97 11.77 0.75
N HIS A 168 -14.18 11.74 0.20
CA HIS A 168 -15.17 12.84 0.25
C HIS A 168 -16.26 12.62 1.34
N CYS A 169 -16.18 11.53 2.09
CA CYS A 169 -17.15 11.23 3.16
C CYS A 169 -16.97 12.12 4.39
#